data_cda8ba5d8c896251a84447289561bc5a
#
_entry.id   cda8ba5d8c896251a84447289561bc5a
#
_cell.length_a   1.000
_cell.length_b   1.000
_cell.length_c   1.000
_cell.angle_alpha   90.00
_cell.angle_beta   90.00
_cell.angle_gamma   90.00
#
_symmetry.space_group_name_H-M   'P 1'
#
loop_
_entity.id
_entity.type
_entity.pdbx_description
1 polymer ?
#
loop_
_entity_poly.entity_id
_entity_poly.type
_entity_poly.pdbx_seq_one_letter_code
_entity_poly.pdbx_strand_id
1 'polypeptide(L)'
;VDTVIINGLANNYSGYLTTREEFATQHYEGASTKYGPYQTAAYIQEYTRLAEALRDGIEVYDSATLPDRSGKSFNERPGVVFDDKPLKQTWGQTLTQPKTSYQKGDIATAVFRGAHPKNNLRTEDSFLKVQRLDNGKWVDYLSDSDFDTTYTWQRGGAAYSKAIIDWRIAKDTLAGTYRLTHQGDWKSGWTHKIKPYSGVSNSFSAQ
;
A
#
# COMPACT_ATOMS: atom_id res chain seq x y z
N VAL A 1 -25.25 22.13 4.82
CA VAL A 1 -23.86 21.69 4.56
C VAL A 1 -22.97 22.90 4.65
N ASP A 2 -22.06 22.90 5.63
CA ASP A 2 -21.23 24.09 5.91
C ASP A 2 -19.93 24.10 5.07
N THR A 3 -19.52 22.95 4.55
CA THR A 3 -18.30 22.82 3.76
C THR A 3 -18.48 21.80 2.64
N VAL A 4 -18.04 22.17 1.43
CA VAL A 4 -18.00 21.28 0.27
C VAL A 4 -16.56 21.14 -0.19
N ILE A 5 -16.08 19.91 -0.33
CA ILE A 5 -14.74 19.61 -0.85
C ILE A 5 -14.88 18.87 -2.18
N ILE A 6 -14.23 19.39 -3.22
CA ILE A 6 -14.15 18.73 -4.52
C ILE A 6 -12.91 17.85 -4.55
N ASN A 7 -13.11 16.55 -4.73
CA ASN A 7 -12.02 15.59 -4.87
C ASN A 7 -11.92 15.14 -6.33
N GLY A 8 -10.94 15.66 -7.05
CA GLY A 8 -10.81 15.50 -8.50
C GLY A 8 -10.38 14.13 -9.00
N LEU A 9 -9.77 13.28 -8.17
CA LEU A 9 -9.21 11.98 -8.56
C LEU A 9 -9.84 10.80 -7.79
N ALA A 10 -11.06 11.01 -7.26
CA ALA A 10 -11.76 9.97 -6.54
C ALA A 10 -12.15 8.82 -7.49
N ASN A 11 -11.90 7.59 -7.04
CA ASN A 11 -12.19 6.31 -7.71
C ASN A 11 -11.43 6.05 -9.01
N ASN A 12 -11.39 6.99 -9.94
CA ASN A 12 -10.73 6.81 -11.23
C ASN A 12 -10.32 8.14 -11.87
N TYR A 13 -9.48 8.06 -12.88
CA TYR A 13 -9.07 9.20 -13.70
C TYR A 13 -9.88 9.24 -14.99
N SER A 14 -10.64 10.32 -15.20
CA SER A 14 -11.50 10.49 -16.38
C SER A 14 -11.06 11.62 -17.34
N GLY A 15 -9.86 12.17 -17.14
CA GLY A 15 -9.35 13.30 -17.91
C GLY A 15 -9.66 14.64 -17.24
N TYR A 16 -9.83 15.67 -18.04
CA TYR A 16 -10.08 17.03 -17.61
C TYR A 16 -11.52 17.45 -17.83
N LEU A 17 -11.96 18.40 -17.02
CA LEU A 17 -13.23 19.12 -17.16
C LEU A 17 -12.92 20.60 -17.29
N THR A 18 -13.41 21.24 -18.35
CA THR A 18 -13.23 22.67 -18.60
C THR A 18 -14.56 23.35 -18.83
N THR A 19 -14.60 24.66 -18.69
CA THR A 19 -15.73 25.47 -19.14
C THR A 19 -15.84 25.41 -20.68
N ARG A 20 -16.95 25.87 -21.22
CA ARG A 20 -17.13 25.95 -22.69
C ARG A 20 -16.14 26.91 -23.33
N GLU A 21 -15.84 28.00 -22.65
CA GLU A 21 -14.90 29.05 -23.07
C GLU A 21 -13.47 28.51 -23.12
N GLU A 22 -13.05 27.80 -22.08
CA GLU A 22 -11.74 27.15 -22.02
C GLU A 22 -11.63 26.01 -23.05
N PHE A 23 -12.71 25.24 -23.24
CA PHE A 23 -12.74 24.22 -24.28
C PHE A 23 -12.53 24.85 -25.67
N ALA A 24 -13.15 26.00 -25.95
CA ALA A 24 -13.03 26.68 -27.24
C ALA A 24 -11.59 27.13 -27.55
N THR A 25 -10.76 27.44 -26.55
CA THR A 25 -9.36 27.81 -26.73
C THR A 25 -8.43 26.63 -27.01
N GLN A 26 -8.88 25.39 -26.74
CA GLN A 26 -8.13 24.15 -27.00
C GLN A 26 -6.69 24.12 -26.43
N HIS A 27 -6.49 24.77 -25.27
CA HIS A 27 -5.27 24.55 -24.50
C HIS A 27 -5.24 23.13 -23.94
N TYR A 28 -4.20 22.78 -23.17
CA TYR A 28 -3.95 21.42 -22.70
C TYR A 28 -5.19 20.76 -22.04
N GLU A 29 -5.85 21.45 -21.13
CA GLU A 29 -7.04 20.95 -20.42
C GLU A 29 -8.26 20.87 -21.35
N GLY A 30 -8.49 21.90 -22.18
CA GLY A 30 -9.57 21.93 -23.15
C GLY A 30 -9.44 20.83 -24.19
N ALA A 31 -8.24 20.65 -24.76
CA ALA A 31 -7.95 19.59 -25.72
C ALA A 31 -8.04 18.18 -25.06
N SER A 32 -7.90 18.09 -23.75
CA SER A 32 -7.99 16.83 -22.97
C SER A 32 -9.40 16.58 -22.41
N THR A 33 -10.37 17.46 -22.66
CA THR A 33 -11.79 17.27 -22.29
C THR A 33 -12.48 16.41 -23.36
N LYS A 34 -12.55 15.10 -23.10
CA LYS A 34 -12.80 14.05 -24.12
C LYS A 34 -14.17 14.11 -24.78
N TYR A 35 -15.21 14.54 -24.06
CA TYR A 35 -16.59 14.47 -24.50
C TYR A 35 -17.14 15.84 -24.94
N GLY A 36 -16.28 16.83 -25.15
CA GLY A 36 -16.62 18.11 -25.73
C GLY A 36 -17.04 19.19 -24.72
N PRO A 37 -17.53 20.35 -25.23
CA PRO A 37 -17.71 21.57 -24.44
C PRO A 37 -18.83 21.48 -23.37
N TYR A 38 -19.66 20.45 -23.43
CA TYR A 38 -20.77 20.26 -22.50
C TYR A 38 -20.47 19.21 -21.41
N GLN A 39 -19.29 18.64 -21.40
CA GLN A 39 -18.92 17.60 -20.43
C GLN A 39 -19.08 18.08 -18.99
N THR A 40 -18.63 19.28 -18.66
CA THR A 40 -18.78 19.87 -17.33
C THR A 40 -20.25 20.03 -16.92
N ALA A 41 -21.12 20.44 -17.85
CA ALA A 41 -22.55 20.55 -17.58
C ALA A 41 -23.19 19.20 -17.24
N ALA A 42 -22.80 18.14 -17.94
CA ALA A 42 -23.24 16.78 -17.63
C ALA A 42 -22.79 16.32 -16.23
N TYR A 43 -21.56 16.61 -15.85
CA TYR A 43 -21.07 16.31 -14.50
C TYR A 43 -21.80 17.11 -13.41
N ILE A 44 -22.07 18.40 -13.65
CA ILE A 44 -22.86 19.24 -12.71
C ILE A 44 -24.25 18.64 -12.51
N GLN A 45 -24.92 18.25 -13.59
CA GLN A 45 -26.24 17.62 -13.53
C GLN A 45 -26.22 16.35 -12.70
N GLU A 46 -25.24 15.46 -12.94
CA GLU A 46 -25.15 14.18 -12.25
C GLU A 46 -24.78 14.35 -10.78
N TYR A 47 -23.80 15.20 -10.46
CA TYR A 47 -23.44 15.46 -9.06
C TYR A 47 -24.58 16.15 -8.28
N THR A 48 -25.35 17.02 -8.93
CA THR A 48 -26.56 17.61 -8.31
C THR A 48 -27.57 16.54 -7.97
N ARG A 49 -27.86 15.64 -8.90
CA ARG A 49 -28.75 14.49 -8.69
C ARG A 49 -28.30 13.62 -7.53
N LEU A 50 -27.00 13.28 -7.49
CA LEU A 50 -26.41 12.47 -6.41
C LEU A 50 -26.44 13.16 -5.05
N ALA A 51 -26.18 14.47 -5.01
CA ALA A 51 -26.23 15.26 -3.78
C ALA A 51 -27.64 15.37 -3.22
N GLU A 52 -28.64 15.55 -4.09
CA GLU A 52 -30.06 15.56 -3.70
C GLU A 52 -30.50 14.19 -3.18
N ALA A 53 -30.14 13.13 -3.88
CA ALA A 53 -30.44 11.76 -3.44
C ALA A 53 -29.80 11.44 -2.07
N LEU A 54 -28.54 11.85 -1.86
CA LEU A 54 -27.85 11.68 -0.58
C LEU A 54 -28.55 12.46 0.56
N ARG A 55 -28.97 13.71 0.31
CA ARG A 55 -29.73 14.51 1.26
C ARG A 55 -31.03 13.83 1.66
N ASP A 56 -31.72 13.23 0.70
CA ASP A 56 -33.05 12.65 0.88
C ASP A 56 -32.98 11.17 1.30
N GLY A 57 -31.77 10.61 1.51
CA GLY A 57 -31.57 9.21 1.90
C GLY A 57 -31.96 8.20 0.81
N ILE A 58 -31.94 8.62 -0.46
CA ILE A 58 -32.30 7.80 -1.62
C ILE A 58 -31.02 7.11 -2.14
N GLU A 59 -31.04 5.79 -2.20
CA GLU A 59 -29.97 5.06 -2.87
C GLU A 59 -30.06 5.20 -4.39
N VAL A 60 -28.94 5.54 -5.01
CA VAL A 60 -28.83 5.68 -6.48
C VAL A 60 -28.03 4.52 -7.02
N TYR A 61 -28.66 3.70 -7.84
CA TYR A 61 -28.01 2.61 -8.55
C TYR A 61 -27.81 3.00 -10.02
N ASP A 62 -26.58 2.76 -10.52
CA ASP A 62 -26.34 2.79 -11.94
C ASP A 62 -26.83 1.46 -12.55
N SER A 63 -27.59 1.55 -13.62
CA SER A 63 -28.08 0.36 -14.35
C SER A 63 -27.02 -0.25 -15.27
N ALA A 64 -25.89 0.44 -15.48
CA ALA A 64 -24.81 -0.05 -16.33
C ALA A 64 -23.93 -1.07 -15.62
N THR A 65 -23.95 -2.32 -16.07
CA THR A 65 -22.99 -3.32 -15.65
C THR A 65 -21.67 -3.08 -16.36
N LEU A 66 -20.66 -2.69 -15.59
CA LEU A 66 -19.30 -2.53 -16.12
C LEU A 66 -18.70 -3.91 -16.45
N PRO A 67 -18.05 -4.06 -17.63
CA PRO A 67 -17.38 -5.31 -17.95
C PRO A 67 -16.21 -5.55 -17.03
N ASP A 68 -16.14 -6.72 -16.41
CA ASP A 68 -14.96 -7.15 -15.68
C ASP A 68 -13.76 -7.32 -16.62
N ARG A 69 -12.73 -6.53 -16.42
CA ARG A 69 -11.46 -6.57 -17.17
C ARG A 69 -10.29 -7.03 -16.32
N SER A 70 -10.51 -7.49 -15.09
CA SER A 70 -9.44 -7.92 -14.18
C SER A 70 -8.55 -9.00 -14.80
N GLY A 71 -9.12 -9.95 -15.54
CA GLY A 71 -8.39 -10.98 -16.27
C GLY A 71 -7.70 -10.50 -17.56
N LYS A 72 -7.90 -9.24 -17.96
CA LYS A 72 -7.31 -8.64 -19.18
C LYS A 72 -6.28 -7.55 -18.85
N SER A 73 -5.90 -7.41 -17.58
CA SER A 73 -4.89 -6.45 -17.18
C SER A 73 -3.55 -6.78 -17.86
N PHE A 74 -2.97 -5.81 -18.52
CA PHE A 74 -1.68 -5.91 -19.19
C PHE A 74 -0.61 -5.23 -18.33
N ASN A 75 0.43 -5.95 -17.98
CA ASN A 75 1.57 -5.42 -17.24
C ASN A 75 2.78 -5.34 -18.17
N GLU A 76 3.14 -4.15 -18.60
CA GLU A 76 4.31 -3.90 -19.46
C GLU A 76 5.64 -4.13 -18.74
N ARG A 77 5.64 -4.21 -17.42
CA ARG A 77 6.86 -4.49 -16.65
C ARG A 77 7.06 -5.98 -16.49
N PRO A 78 8.26 -6.49 -16.73
CA PRO A 78 8.55 -7.91 -16.50
C PRO A 78 8.28 -8.27 -15.04
N GLY A 79 7.60 -9.41 -14.84
CA GLY A 79 7.40 -9.97 -13.52
C GLY A 79 8.69 -10.47 -12.90
N VAL A 80 8.62 -10.89 -11.65
CA VAL A 80 9.74 -11.60 -10.99
C VAL A 80 9.92 -12.95 -11.67
N VAL A 81 11.14 -13.26 -12.09
CA VAL A 81 11.44 -14.58 -12.72
C VAL A 81 11.30 -15.66 -11.66
N PHE A 82 12.07 -15.56 -10.59
CA PHE A 82 11.99 -16.41 -9.38
C PHE A 82 12.73 -15.75 -8.23
N ASP A 83 12.47 -16.23 -7.03
CA ASP A 83 13.22 -15.92 -5.82
C ASP A 83 13.96 -17.16 -5.35
N ASP A 84 15.12 -16.93 -4.74
CA ASP A 84 15.93 -17.98 -4.14
C ASP A 84 16.50 -17.53 -2.78
N LYS A 85 17.04 -18.46 -2.04
CA LYS A 85 17.66 -18.25 -0.74
C LYS A 85 18.82 -19.23 -0.53
N PRO A 86 19.82 -18.90 0.31
CA PRO A 86 20.87 -19.86 0.69
C PRO A 86 20.31 -21.15 1.26
N LEU A 87 20.96 -22.27 0.97
CA LEU A 87 20.50 -23.62 1.31
C LEU A 87 20.12 -23.84 2.78
N LYS A 88 20.81 -23.19 3.71
CA LYS A 88 20.56 -23.32 5.15
C LYS A 88 19.62 -22.25 5.72
N GLN A 89 19.00 -21.42 4.89
CA GLN A 89 18.09 -20.35 5.32
C GLN A 89 16.65 -20.67 4.97
N THR A 90 15.73 -20.09 5.74
CA THR A 90 14.30 -20.15 5.48
C THR A 90 13.77 -18.78 5.10
N TRP A 91 12.67 -18.75 4.35
CA TRP A 91 11.96 -17.50 4.06
C TRP A 91 11.44 -16.89 5.37
N GLY A 92 11.60 -15.58 5.53
CA GLY A 92 11.24 -14.88 6.76
C GLY A 92 12.26 -15.00 7.90
N GLN A 93 13.32 -15.79 7.74
CA GLN A 93 14.36 -15.90 8.77
C GLN A 93 14.96 -14.54 9.09
N THR A 94 15.02 -14.17 10.37
CA THR A 94 15.71 -12.97 10.82
C THR A 94 17.22 -13.16 10.67
N LEU A 95 17.84 -12.31 9.86
CA LEU A 95 19.28 -12.30 9.58
C LEU A 95 20.03 -11.38 10.53
N THR A 96 19.40 -10.28 10.94
CA THR A 96 19.91 -9.35 11.94
C THR A 96 18.79 -9.06 12.93
N GLN A 97 19.05 -9.35 14.18
CA GLN A 97 18.12 -9.08 15.28
C GLN A 97 18.22 -7.62 15.73
N PRO A 98 17.12 -7.02 16.20
CA PRO A 98 17.19 -5.74 16.91
C PRO A 98 17.99 -5.87 18.20
N LYS A 99 18.48 -4.74 18.72
CA LYS A 99 19.07 -4.68 20.07
C LYS A 99 18.00 -5.06 21.12
N THR A 100 18.42 -5.37 22.32
CA THR A 100 17.51 -5.75 23.41
C THR A 100 16.72 -4.59 23.99
N SER A 101 17.19 -3.35 23.81
CA SER A 101 16.53 -2.14 24.32
C SER A 101 16.83 -0.92 23.45
N TYR A 102 15.89 0.02 23.46
CA TYR A 102 15.93 1.29 22.73
C TYR A 102 15.33 2.41 23.56
N GLN A 103 15.79 3.64 23.30
CA GLN A 103 15.21 4.87 23.83
C GLN A 103 14.31 5.54 22.79
N LYS A 104 13.45 6.45 23.24
CA LYS A 104 12.67 7.32 22.33
C LYS A 104 13.61 8.12 21.43
N GLY A 105 13.32 8.13 20.13
CA GLY A 105 14.15 8.72 19.10
C GLY A 105 15.11 7.76 18.40
N ASP A 106 15.37 6.59 18.99
CA ASP A 106 16.18 5.55 18.37
C ASP A 106 15.44 4.89 17.20
N ILE A 107 16.20 4.18 16.36
CA ILE A 107 15.64 3.34 15.28
C ILE A 107 15.92 1.87 15.63
N ALA A 108 14.85 1.11 15.78
CA ALA A 108 14.91 -0.34 15.91
C ALA A 108 14.89 -0.99 14.52
N THR A 109 15.93 -1.76 14.21
CA THR A 109 16.12 -2.39 12.91
C THR A 109 16.13 -3.91 13.04
N ALA A 110 15.40 -4.59 12.16
CA ALA A 110 15.52 -6.02 11.91
C ALA A 110 15.72 -6.29 10.42
N VAL A 111 16.55 -7.28 10.09
CA VAL A 111 16.74 -7.70 8.68
C VAL A 111 16.28 -9.13 8.54
N PHE A 112 15.43 -9.36 7.53
CA PHE A 112 14.87 -10.67 7.26
C PHE A 112 15.34 -11.22 5.90
N ARG A 113 15.35 -12.54 5.76
CA ARG A 113 15.43 -13.18 4.45
C ARG A 113 14.11 -12.94 3.71
N GLY A 114 14.14 -12.05 2.74
CA GLY A 114 12.98 -11.64 1.96
C GLY A 114 12.93 -12.23 0.57
N ALA A 115 11.85 -11.93 -0.14
CA ALA A 115 11.65 -12.14 -1.56
C ALA A 115 11.35 -10.82 -2.26
N HIS A 116 11.17 -10.83 -3.57
CA HIS A 116 10.91 -9.60 -4.31
C HIS A 116 9.47 -9.09 -4.07
N PRO A 117 9.26 -7.84 -3.64
CA PRO A 117 7.92 -7.33 -3.27
C PRO A 117 6.93 -7.28 -4.45
N LYS A 118 7.39 -7.27 -5.70
CA LYS A 118 6.51 -7.35 -6.89
C LYS A 118 5.70 -8.65 -6.99
N ASN A 119 6.04 -9.69 -6.24
CA ASN A 119 5.24 -10.91 -6.24
C ASN A 119 3.84 -10.69 -5.68
N ASN A 120 3.72 -9.80 -4.69
CA ASN A 120 2.47 -9.34 -4.11
C ASN A 120 2.73 -7.99 -3.45
N LEU A 121 2.10 -6.93 -3.94
CA LEU A 121 2.29 -5.57 -3.42
C LEU A 121 1.62 -5.32 -2.06
N ARG A 122 0.86 -6.30 -1.57
CA ARG A 122 0.15 -6.25 -0.27
C ARG A 122 -0.65 -4.98 -0.05
N THR A 123 -1.36 -4.53 -1.08
CA THR A 123 -2.19 -3.33 -1.03
C THR A 123 -3.31 -3.40 0.01
N GLU A 124 -3.75 -4.62 0.36
CA GLU A 124 -4.79 -4.88 1.37
C GLU A 124 -4.21 -5.40 2.71
N ASP A 125 -2.88 -5.43 2.84
CA ASP A 125 -2.16 -5.92 4.02
C ASP A 125 -0.86 -5.11 4.16
N SER A 126 0.11 -5.60 4.91
CA SER A 126 1.35 -4.90 5.22
C SER A 126 2.57 -5.80 4.97
N PHE A 127 3.70 -5.22 4.54
CA PHE A 127 5.00 -5.90 4.49
C PHE A 127 5.66 -6.02 5.87
N LEU A 128 5.30 -5.14 6.79
CA LEU A 128 5.83 -5.13 8.14
C LEU A 128 4.74 -4.81 9.16
N LYS A 129 4.95 -5.29 10.38
CA LYS A 129 4.22 -4.79 11.54
C LYS A 129 5.18 -4.62 12.71
N VAL A 130 4.96 -3.57 13.49
CA VAL A 130 5.47 -3.44 14.84
C VAL A 130 4.41 -4.02 15.74
N GLN A 131 4.75 -5.03 16.54
CA GLN A 131 3.84 -5.62 17.50
C GLN A 131 4.27 -5.29 18.92
N ARG A 132 3.30 -4.95 19.77
CA ARG A 132 3.47 -4.71 21.21
C ARG A 132 2.93 -5.88 22.00
N LEU A 133 3.65 -6.25 23.07
CA LEU A 133 3.15 -7.23 24.02
C LEU A 133 2.17 -6.55 24.98
N ASP A 134 0.91 -6.92 24.89
CA ASP A 134 -0.15 -6.41 25.76
C ASP A 134 -0.89 -7.58 26.43
N ASN A 135 -0.93 -7.57 27.77
CA ASN A 135 -1.57 -8.63 28.58
C ASN A 135 -1.18 -10.05 28.15
N GLY A 136 0.12 -10.27 27.83
CA GLY A 136 0.66 -11.55 27.40
C GLY A 136 0.35 -11.93 25.94
N LYS A 137 -0.27 -11.06 25.17
CA LYS A 137 -0.56 -11.26 23.74
C LYS A 137 0.15 -10.22 22.88
N TRP A 138 0.59 -10.65 21.70
CA TRP A 138 1.13 -9.76 20.69
C TRP A 138 -0.02 -9.11 19.92
N VAL A 139 -0.08 -7.78 19.97
CA VAL A 139 -1.05 -6.97 19.23
C VAL A 139 -0.34 -6.09 18.21
N ASP A 140 -0.93 -5.91 17.05
CA ASP A 140 -0.40 -5.01 16.03
C ASP A 140 -0.46 -3.57 16.56
N TYR A 141 0.66 -2.87 16.50
CA TYR A 141 0.83 -1.50 17.00
C TYR A 141 1.01 -0.51 15.83
N LEU A 142 1.87 -0.83 14.86
CA LEU A 142 2.11 -0.06 13.64
C LEU A 142 2.24 -1.01 12.46
N SER A 143 2.05 -0.48 11.25
CA SER A 143 2.22 -1.15 9.97
C SER A 143 3.13 -0.33 9.04
N ASP A 144 3.32 -0.73 7.78
CA ASP A 144 4.06 0.02 6.77
C ASP A 144 3.33 1.27 6.25
N SER A 145 2.09 1.49 6.64
CA SER A 145 1.35 2.74 6.39
C SER A 145 1.62 3.83 7.44
N ASP A 146 2.32 3.50 8.52
CA ASP A 146 2.66 4.44 9.58
C ASP A 146 3.96 5.18 9.27
N PHE A 147 3.98 6.49 9.53
CA PHE A 147 5.10 7.38 9.17
C PHE A 147 6.43 7.01 9.85
N ASP A 148 6.40 6.38 11.02
CA ASP A 148 7.57 6.00 11.78
C ASP A 148 8.15 4.63 11.39
N THR A 149 7.61 3.97 10.40
CA THR A 149 8.09 2.68 9.91
C THR A 149 8.63 2.78 8.49
N THR A 150 9.61 1.95 8.17
CA THR A 150 10.15 1.87 6.81
C THR A 150 10.40 0.42 6.44
N TYR A 151 9.90 0.03 5.27
CA TYR A 151 10.24 -1.20 4.59
C TYR A 151 11.23 -0.93 3.46
N THR A 152 12.42 -1.54 3.51
CA THR A 152 13.40 -1.44 2.44
C THR A 152 13.71 -2.83 1.89
N TRP A 153 13.41 -3.02 0.60
CA TRP A 153 13.86 -4.20 -0.12
C TRP A 153 15.28 -4.01 -0.64
N GLN A 154 16.13 -4.98 -0.40
CA GLN A 154 17.49 -4.99 -0.90
C GLN A 154 17.77 -6.29 -1.66
N ARG A 155 18.25 -6.15 -2.91
CA ARG A 155 18.75 -7.29 -3.69
C ARG A 155 20.06 -7.79 -3.05
N GLY A 156 20.12 -9.08 -2.78
CA GLY A 156 21.39 -9.81 -2.51
C GLY A 156 22.02 -10.29 -3.81
N GLY A 157 22.82 -11.33 -3.81
CA GLY A 157 23.31 -11.98 -5.03
C GLY A 157 22.18 -12.65 -5.79
N ALA A 158 22.33 -12.83 -7.10
CA ALA A 158 21.42 -13.55 -8.00
C ALA A 158 19.91 -13.27 -7.73
N ALA A 159 19.19 -14.22 -7.18
CA ALA A 159 17.77 -14.15 -6.87
C ALA A 159 17.49 -13.94 -5.36
N TYR A 160 18.51 -13.64 -4.56
CA TYR A 160 18.37 -13.44 -3.11
C TYR A 160 17.91 -12.03 -2.78
N SER A 161 17.08 -11.91 -1.78
CA SER A 161 16.58 -10.62 -1.28
C SER A 161 16.67 -10.54 0.24
N LYS A 162 16.77 -9.30 0.76
CA LYS A 162 16.62 -8.96 2.16
C LYS A 162 15.48 -7.96 2.30
N ALA A 163 14.73 -8.10 3.36
CA ALA A 163 13.78 -7.10 3.82
C ALA A 163 14.35 -6.45 5.08
N ILE A 164 14.57 -5.15 5.03
CA ILE A 164 15.04 -4.35 6.15
C ILE A 164 13.83 -3.61 6.69
N ILE A 165 13.57 -3.80 7.96
CA ILE A 165 12.46 -3.17 8.68
C ILE A 165 13.06 -2.22 9.69
N ASP A 166 12.74 -0.96 9.57
CA ASP A 166 13.12 0.08 10.52
C ASP A 166 11.86 0.64 11.19
N TRP A 167 11.93 0.82 12.49
CA TRP A 167 10.94 1.53 13.28
C TRP A 167 11.63 2.64 14.07
N ARG A 168 11.26 3.89 13.78
CA ARG A 168 11.62 5.07 14.56
C ARG A 168 10.72 5.13 15.78
N ILE A 169 11.28 5.00 16.96
CA ILE A 169 10.54 5.04 18.23
C ILE A 169 10.19 6.50 18.54
N ALA A 170 8.93 6.87 18.32
CA ALA A 170 8.43 8.23 18.54
C ALA A 170 8.50 8.64 20.03
N LYS A 171 8.49 9.94 20.30
CA LYS A 171 8.56 10.48 21.66
C LYS A 171 7.37 10.08 22.53
N ASP A 172 6.22 9.86 21.93
CA ASP A 172 4.95 9.46 22.55
C ASP A 172 4.75 7.95 22.56
N THR A 173 5.69 7.15 22.04
CA THR A 173 5.65 5.70 22.12
C THR A 173 5.49 5.23 23.56
N LEU A 174 4.52 4.36 23.80
CA LEU A 174 4.30 3.77 25.11
C LEU A 174 5.47 2.86 25.49
N ALA A 175 5.99 3.01 26.70
CA ALA A 175 6.99 2.07 27.20
C ALA A 175 6.44 0.64 27.20
N GLY A 176 7.28 -0.32 26.80
CA GLY A 176 6.82 -1.71 26.70
C GLY A 176 7.76 -2.63 25.94
N THR A 177 7.28 -3.84 25.71
CA THR A 177 7.99 -4.87 24.95
C THR A 177 7.41 -4.95 23.54
N TYR A 178 8.30 -4.93 22.56
CA TYR A 178 7.97 -4.88 21.15
C TYR A 178 8.71 -5.95 20.36
N ARG A 179 8.24 -6.23 19.14
CA ARG A 179 8.95 -7.01 18.13
C ARG A 179 8.58 -6.52 16.74
N LEU A 180 9.45 -6.78 15.78
CA LEU A 180 9.23 -6.48 14.38
C LEU A 180 8.85 -7.75 13.63
N THR A 181 7.87 -7.64 12.74
CA THR A 181 7.47 -8.75 11.87
C THR A 181 7.60 -8.35 10.41
N HIS A 182 7.84 -9.33 9.56
CA HIS A 182 7.86 -9.16 8.11
C HIS A 182 6.96 -10.21 7.45
N GLN A 183 6.16 -9.79 6.49
CA GLN A 183 5.35 -10.65 5.64
C GLN A 183 5.78 -10.43 4.17
N GLY A 184 5.83 -11.51 3.41
CA GLY A 184 6.19 -11.45 2.00
C GLY A 184 5.70 -12.67 1.23
N ASP A 185 5.94 -12.64 -0.07
CA ASP A 185 5.55 -13.71 -0.98
C ASP A 185 6.73 -14.03 -1.91
N TRP A 186 7.12 -15.29 -1.99
CA TRP A 186 8.22 -15.73 -2.82
C TRP A 186 7.73 -16.55 -4.02
N LYS A 187 8.40 -16.41 -5.16
CA LYS A 187 8.08 -17.11 -6.39
C LYS A 187 9.03 -18.27 -6.63
N SER A 188 8.48 -19.48 -6.76
CA SER A 188 9.25 -20.70 -7.04
C SER A 188 9.83 -20.68 -8.45
N GLY A 189 11.12 -20.95 -8.59
CA GLY A 189 11.77 -21.12 -9.89
C GLY A 189 11.33 -22.38 -10.66
N TRP A 190 10.81 -23.39 -9.96
CA TRP A 190 10.37 -24.64 -10.56
C TRP A 190 8.90 -24.64 -10.96
N THR A 191 8.04 -24.22 -10.04
CA THR A 191 6.59 -24.30 -10.24
C THR A 191 5.98 -22.97 -10.68
N HIS A 192 6.75 -21.88 -10.64
CA HIS A 192 6.33 -20.50 -10.86
C HIS A 192 5.20 -20.02 -9.92
N LYS A 193 4.82 -20.83 -8.92
CA LYS A 193 3.80 -20.47 -7.93
C LYS A 193 4.37 -19.49 -6.93
N ILE A 194 3.55 -18.52 -6.55
CA ILE A 194 3.82 -17.55 -5.49
C ILE A 194 3.27 -18.13 -4.18
N LYS A 195 4.06 -18.07 -3.11
CA LYS A 195 3.71 -18.60 -1.78
C LYS A 195 4.04 -17.58 -0.70
N PRO A 196 3.14 -17.36 0.27
CA PRO A 196 3.38 -16.47 1.38
C PRO A 196 4.43 -17.03 2.35
N TYR A 197 5.06 -16.11 3.09
CA TYR A 197 5.92 -16.41 4.23
C TYR A 197 5.84 -15.26 5.23
N SER A 198 6.25 -15.54 6.47
CA SER A 198 6.39 -14.53 7.52
C SER A 198 7.68 -14.73 8.31
N GLY A 199 8.14 -13.66 8.95
CA GLY A 199 9.27 -13.64 9.84
C GLY A 199 8.98 -12.79 11.07
N VAL A 200 9.61 -13.13 12.19
CA VAL A 200 9.45 -12.42 13.47
C VAL A 200 10.83 -12.25 14.10
N SER A 201 11.12 -11.05 14.58
CA SER A 201 12.35 -10.75 15.33
C SER A 201 12.25 -11.22 16.78
N ASN A 202 13.41 -11.24 17.47
CA ASN A 202 13.40 -11.24 18.92
C ASN A 202 12.67 -10.00 19.46
N SER A 203 12.13 -10.11 20.66
CA SER A 203 11.53 -8.99 21.37
C SER A 203 12.60 -8.08 21.97
N PHE A 204 12.24 -6.81 22.14
CA PHE A 204 13.07 -5.78 22.75
C PHE A 204 12.20 -4.81 23.55
N SER A 205 12.81 -4.05 24.46
CA SER A 205 12.14 -2.99 25.20
C SER A 205 12.29 -1.64 24.50
N ALA A 206 11.25 -0.83 24.52
CA ALA A 206 11.29 0.60 24.20
C ALA A 206 10.86 1.40 25.45
N GLN A 207 11.66 2.46 25.79
CA GLN A 207 11.46 3.25 27.01
C GLN A 207 11.42 4.73 26.69
#